data_46561f178f6a46c29b8501abcc664a5f
#
_entry.id   46561f178f6a46c29b8501abcc664a5f
#
_cell.length_a   1.000
_cell.length_b   1.000
_cell.length_c   1.000
_cell.angle_alpha   90.00
_cell.angle_beta   90.00
_cell.angle_gamma   90.00
#
_symmetry.space_group_name_H-M   'P 1'
#
loop_
_entity.id
_entity.type
_entity.pdbx_description
1 polymer ?
#
loop_
_entity_poly.entity_id
_entity_poly.type
_entity_poly.pdbx_seq_one_letter_code
_entity_poly.pdbx_strand_id
1 'polypeptide(L)'
;NIEVGTVKGLQQIHAYLFGGLYEFAGQIRNVNIAKGGFQFAMVQYLPQTLESIEKMPEDSFDQIIDKYVEMNIAHPFREGNGRSTRIWLDLILKKRQQKCIDWSLVNKNDYLQAMQTSVANTTRIKELLQAALTDKINDRETFMKGIDYSYYYEQED
;
A
#
# COMPACT_ATOMS: atom_id res chain seq x y z
N ASN A 1 -1.42 -18.00 6.22
CA ASN A 1 -2.46 -16.98 6.44
C ASN A 1 -1.85 -15.62 6.75
N ILE A 2 -2.27 -14.60 6.01
CA ILE A 2 -1.79 -13.24 6.19
C ILE A 2 -2.57 -12.55 7.31
N GLU A 3 -1.84 -11.90 8.21
CA GLU A 3 -2.44 -11.12 9.30
C GLU A 3 -2.85 -9.76 8.75
N VAL A 4 -4.15 -9.55 8.53
CA VAL A 4 -4.67 -8.38 7.84
C VAL A 4 -4.54 -7.10 8.68
N GLY A 5 -4.00 -6.03 8.07
CA GLY A 5 -3.95 -4.71 8.68
C GLY A 5 -2.82 -4.48 9.67
N THR A 6 -1.92 -5.44 9.81
CA THR A 6 -0.77 -5.33 10.72
C THR A 6 0.53 -5.18 9.95
N VAL A 7 1.57 -4.73 10.66
CA VAL A 7 2.92 -4.66 10.09
C VAL A 7 3.42 -6.06 9.73
N LYS A 8 3.16 -7.03 10.60
CA LYS A 8 3.50 -8.44 10.33
C LYS A 8 2.84 -8.93 9.05
N GLY A 9 1.56 -8.60 8.85
CA GLY A 9 0.85 -8.96 7.63
C GLY A 9 1.47 -8.35 6.39
N LEU A 10 1.89 -7.09 6.47
CA LEU A 10 2.59 -6.44 5.37
C LEU A 10 3.93 -7.14 5.07
N GLN A 11 4.66 -7.51 6.10
CA GLN A 11 5.90 -8.28 5.94
C GLN A 11 5.66 -9.64 5.30
N GLN A 12 4.56 -10.31 5.66
CA GLN A 12 4.17 -11.59 5.05
C GLN A 12 3.86 -11.43 3.55
N ILE A 13 3.17 -10.36 3.17
CA ILE A 13 2.89 -10.05 1.77
C ILE A 13 4.20 -9.84 1.01
N HIS A 14 5.08 -9.02 1.56
CA HIS A 14 6.36 -8.71 0.94
C HIS A 14 7.22 -9.97 0.76
N ALA A 15 7.29 -10.81 1.80
CA ALA A 15 8.01 -12.07 1.73
C ALA A 15 7.45 -13.00 0.65
N TYR A 16 6.13 -13.06 0.53
CA TYR A 16 5.47 -13.87 -0.50
C TYR A 16 5.80 -13.39 -1.90
N LEU A 17 5.75 -12.08 -2.13
CA LEU A 17 5.99 -11.49 -3.45
C LEU A 17 7.45 -11.57 -3.87
N PHE A 18 8.37 -11.40 -2.94
CA PHE A 18 9.78 -11.15 -3.26
C PHE A 18 10.74 -12.17 -2.67
N GLY A 19 10.23 -13.23 -2.03
CA GLY A 19 11.04 -14.21 -1.31
C GLY A 19 12.08 -14.94 -2.14
N GLY A 20 11.89 -15.05 -3.44
CA GLY A 20 12.88 -15.65 -4.34
C GLY A 20 13.72 -14.62 -5.09
N LEU A 21 13.49 -13.33 -4.85
CA LEU A 21 14.09 -12.25 -5.63
C LEU A 21 15.04 -11.38 -4.80
N TYR A 22 14.68 -11.07 -3.57
CA TYR A 22 15.47 -10.21 -2.70
C TYR A 22 15.83 -10.94 -1.40
N GLU A 23 17.07 -10.79 -0.95
CA GLU A 23 17.50 -11.33 0.35
C GLU A 23 16.77 -10.66 1.51
N PHE A 24 16.37 -9.40 1.33
CA PHE A 24 15.66 -8.64 2.37
C PHE A 24 14.14 -8.83 2.33
N ALA A 25 13.63 -9.79 1.56
CA ALA A 25 12.17 -10.01 1.46
C ALA A 25 11.54 -10.21 2.84
N GLY A 26 10.49 -9.43 3.10
CA GLY A 26 9.79 -9.48 4.39
C GLY A 26 10.48 -8.76 5.53
N GLN A 27 11.62 -8.10 5.29
CA GLN A 27 12.39 -7.44 6.36
C GLN A 27 12.25 -5.92 6.27
N ILE A 28 11.94 -5.31 7.40
CA ILE A 28 11.89 -3.85 7.52
C ILE A 28 13.29 -3.29 7.28
N ARG A 29 13.37 -2.24 6.49
CA ARG A 29 14.66 -1.64 6.13
C ARG A 29 15.41 -1.08 7.33
N ASN A 30 16.73 -1.07 7.21
CA ASN A 30 17.63 -0.48 8.19
C ASN A 30 18.45 0.68 7.61
N VAL A 31 17.99 1.22 6.47
CA VAL A 31 18.64 2.35 5.79
C VAL A 31 17.58 3.41 5.49
N ASN A 32 18.02 4.66 5.41
CA ASN A 32 17.17 5.76 4.97
C ASN A 32 17.04 5.70 3.45
N ILE A 33 15.85 6.02 2.94
CA ILE A 33 15.59 6.07 1.50
C ILE A 33 14.85 7.34 1.13
N ALA A 34 15.10 7.79 -0.10
CA ALA A 34 14.44 8.95 -0.68
C ALA A 34 14.17 8.67 -2.15
N LYS A 35 13.17 9.33 -2.71
CA LYS A 35 12.77 9.11 -4.10
C LYS A 35 12.20 10.41 -4.66
N GLY A 36 12.71 10.84 -5.81
CA GLY A 36 12.23 12.05 -6.45
C GLY A 36 12.29 13.29 -5.55
N GLY A 37 13.30 13.38 -4.69
CA GLY A 37 13.43 14.48 -3.73
C GLY A 37 12.60 14.33 -2.47
N PHE A 38 11.76 13.30 -2.36
CA PHE A 38 10.97 13.03 -1.16
C PHE A 38 11.71 12.07 -0.24
N GLN A 39 11.86 12.47 1.03
CA GLN A 39 12.47 11.66 2.08
C GLN A 39 11.38 10.89 2.82
N PHE A 40 11.44 9.56 2.75
CA PHE A 40 10.51 8.71 3.50
C PHE A 40 10.89 8.69 4.99
N ALA A 41 10.08 8.03 5.82
CA ALA A 41 10.31 7.98 7.25
C ALA A 41 11.77 7.59 7.57
N MET A 42 12.40 8.34 8.46
CA MET A 42 13.78 8.08 8.87
C MET A 42 13.83 6.77 9.63
N VAL A 43 14.85 5.95 9.35
CA VAL A 43 14.97 4.60 9.90
C VAL A 43 14.96 4.59 11.43
N GLN A 44 15.49 5.62 12.06
CA GLN A 44 15.54 5.70 13.52
C GLN A 44 14.16 5.85 14.16
N TYR A 45 13.16 6.37 13.41
CA TYR A 45 11.78 6.54 13.89
C TYR A 45 10.84 5.48 13.32
N LEU A 46 11.32 4.65 12.39
CA LEU A 46 10.49 3.71 11.66
C LEU A 46 9.74 2.73 12.56
N PRO A 47 10.36 2.11 13.57
CA PRO A 47 9.62 1.18 14.45
C PRO A 47 8.43 1.84 15.15
N GLN A 48 8.59 3.05 15.67
CA GLN A 48 7.50 3.78 16.32
C GLN A 48 6.43 4.20 15.35
N THR A 49 6.84 4.64 14.17
CA THR A 49 5.92 5.03 13.09
C THR A 49 5.06 3.85 12.68
N LEU A 50 5.66 2.68 12.47
CA LEU A 50 4.93 1.48 12.08
C LEU A 50 3.96 1.03 13.17
N GLU A 51 4.36 1.10 14.44
CA GLU A 51 3.48 0.77 15.56
C GLU A 51 2.26 1.70 15.59
N SER A 52 2.46 2.98 15.37
CA SER A 52 1.37 3.97 15.31
C SER A 52 0.42 3.70 14.14
N ILE A 53 0.96 3.39 12.98
CA ILE A 53 0.16 3.09 11.79
C ILE A 53 -0.69 1.84 12.03
N GLU A 54 -0.10 0.80 12.62
CA GLU A 54 -0.82 -0.45 12.89
C GLU A 54 -2.05 -0.21 13.75
N LYS A 55 -2.00 0.74 14.67
CA LYS A 55 -3.10 1.08 15.57
C LYS A 55 -4.15 2.01 14.97
N MET A 56 -3.91 2.53 13.77
CA MET A 56 -4.88 3.43 13.13
C MET A 56 -6.19 2.68 12.84
N PRO A 57 -7.35 3.37 12.99
CA PRO A 57 -8.65 2.72 12.84
C PRO A 57 -8.95 2.33 11.38
N GLU A 58 -9.82 1.33 11.24
CA GLU A 58 -10.25 0.78 9.95
C GLU A 58 -11.78 0.70 9.85
N ASP A 59 -12.49 1.59 10.51
CA ASP A 59 -13.95 1.52 10.63
C ASP A 59 -14.69 2.11 9.43
N SER A 60 -14.01 2.92 8.62
CA SER A 60 -14.59 3.52 7.43
C SER A 60 -13.59 3.46 6.28
N PHE A 61 -14.10 3.66 5.06
CA PHE A 61 -13.24 3.75 3.88
C PHE A 61 -12.17 4.85 4.05
N ASP A 62 -12.59 6.04 4.50
CA ASP A 62 -11.66 7.16 4.68
C ASP A 62 -10.55 6.83 5.67
N GLN A 63 -10.88 6.17 6.77
CA GLN A 63 -9.89 5.74 7.76
C GLN A 63 -8.92 4.73 7.18
N ILE A 64 -9.42 3.78 6.40
CA ILE A 64 -8.59 2.77 5.76
C ILE A 64 -7.61 3.43 4.77
N ILE A 65 -8.08 4.41 3.99
CA ILE A 65 -7.20 5.13 3.07
C ILE A 65 -6.19 5.98 3.83
N ASP A 66 -6.58 6.64 4.92
CA ASP A 66 -5.63 7.38 5.77
C ASP A 66 -4.50 6.46 6.25
N LYS A 67 -4.85 5.26 6.70
CA LYS A 67 -3.89 4.26 7.16
C LYS A 67 -2.96 3.82 6.02
N TYR A 68 -3.52 3.60 4.84
CA TYR A 68 -2.77 3.25 3.64
C TYR A 68 -1.76 4.35 3.27
N VAL A 69 -2.21 5.61 3.27
CA VAL A 69 -1.36 6.76 2.96
C VAL A 69 -0.17 6.84 3.93
N GLU A 70 -0.43 6.68 5.22
CA GLU A 70 0.63 6.71 6.23
C GLU A 70 1.64 5.58 6.02
N MET A 71 1.18 4.38 5.66
CA MET A 71 2.08 3.28 5.36
C MET A 71 2.91 3.56 4.10
N ASN A 72 2.33 4.20 3.10
CA ASN A 72 3.06 4.60 1.91
C ASN A 72 4.16 5.63 2.24
N ILE A 73 3.87 6.57 3.12
CA ILE A 73 4.86 7.58 3.57
C ILE A 73 5.97 6.91 4.38
N ALA A 74 5.61 5.95 5.22
CA ALA A 74 6.59 5.19 6.00
C ALA A 74 7.56 4.43 5.10
N HIS A 75 7.05 3.81 4.04
CA HIS A 75 7.86 3.11 3.04
C HIS A 75 8.81 2.11 3.71
N PRO A 76 8.28 1.04 4.34
CA PRO A 76 9.08 0.25 5.30
C PRO A 76 10.11 -0.69 4.69
N PHE A 77 10.08 -0.95 3.38
CA PHE A 77 11.02 -1.86 2.73
C PHE A 77 11.99 -1.11 1.84
N ARG A 78 13.09 -1.76 1.47
CA ARG A 78 14.07 -1.19 0.54
C ARG A 78 13.49 -1.04 -0.86
N GLU A 79 12.72 -2.04 -1.32
CA GLU A 79 12.07 -2.10 -2.62
C GLU A 79 10.73 -2.82 -2.46
N GLY A 80 9.84 -2.64 -3.42
CA GLY A 80 8.56 -3.36 -3.45
C GLY A 80 7.51 -2.81 -2.51
N ASN A 81 7.68 -1.59 -2.00
CA ASN A 81 6.72 -0.97 -1.09
C ASN A 81 5.36 -0.76 -1.73
N GLY A 82 5.32 -0.19 -2.93
CA GLY A 82 4.06 0.12 -3.60
C GLY A 82 3.22 -1.12 -3.80
N ARG A 83 3.80 -2.16 -4.38
CA ARG A 83 3.08 -3.41 -4.65
C ARG A 83 2.58 -4.06 -3.38
N SER A 84 3.45 -4.20 -2.38
CA SER A 84 3.08 -4.81 -1.10
C SER A 84 1.97 -4.03 -0.40
N THR A 85 2.09 -2.70 -0.37
CA THR A 85 1.16 -1.83 0.34
C THR A 85 -0.20 -1.79 -0.35
N ARG A 86 -0.26 -1.85 -1.69
CA ARG A 86 -1.53 -1.92 -2.42
C ARG A 86 -2.28 -3.22 -2.12
N ILE A 87 -1.57 -4.35 -2.06
CA ILE A 87 -2.19 -5.63 -1.68
C ILE A 87 -2.68 -5.56 -0.24
N TRP A 88 -1.87 -5.00 0.65
CA TRP A 88 -2.23 -4.81 2.05
C TRP A 88 -3.53 -4.00 2.20
N LEU A 89 -3.66 -2.91 1.43
CA LEU A 89 -4.88 -2.11 1.38
C LEU A 89 -6.09 -2.95 0.96
N ASP A 90 -5.95 -3.72 -0.12
CA ASP A 90 -7.05 -4.54 -0.63
C ASP A 90 -7.49 -5.60 0.38
N LEU A 91 -6.56 -6.18 1.12
CA LEU A 91 -6.90 -7.15 2.17
C LEU A 91 -7.67 -6.51 3.32
N ILE A 92 -7.30 -5.29 3.71
CA ILE A 92 -8.03 -4.53 4.75
C ILE A 92 -9.45 -4.23 4.27
N LEU A 93 -9.59 -3.72 3.05
CA LEU A 93 -10.89 -3.41 2.46
C LEU A 93 -11.76 -4.66 2.35
N LYS A 94 -11.18 -5.78 1.93
CA LYS A 94 -11.91 -7.05 1.82
C LYS A 94 -12.42 -7.50 3.17
N LYS A 95 -11.59 -7.43 4.20
CA LYS A 95 -11.97 -7.85 5.55
C LYS A 95 -13.04 -6.95 6.17
N ARG A 96 -12.88 -5.63 6.02
CA ARG A 96 -13.74 -4.66 6.70
C ARG A 96 -15.00 -4.30 5.94
N GLN A 97 -14.95 -4.27 4.61
CA GLN A 97 -16.03 -3.75 3.79
C GLN A 97 -16.48 -4.68 2.68
N GLN A 98 -15.86 -5.85 2.55
CA GLN A 98 -16.11 -6.81 1.46
C GLN A 98 -15.98 -6.13 0.09
N LYS A 99 -14.97 -5.29 -0.06
CA LYS A 99 -14.65 -4.58 -1.30
C LYS A 99 -13.15 -4.62 -1.54
N CYS A 100 -12.74 -4.29 -2.74
CA CYS A 100 -11.34 -4.07 -3.09
C CYS A 100 -11.26 -3.01 -4.17
N ILE A 101 -10.06 -2.60 -4.52
CA ILE A 101 -9.84 -1.63 -5.59
C ILE A 101 -9.72 -2.38 -6.91
N ASP A 102 -10.47 -1.97 -7.91
CA ASP A 102 -10.23 -2.39 -9.29
C ASP A 102 -9.17 -1.46 -9.88
N TRP A 103 -7.92 -1.89 -9.78
CA TRP A 103 -6.78 -1.07 -10.20
C TRP A 103 -6.79 -0.77 -11.70
N SER A 104 -7.54 -1.53 -12.50
CA SER A 104 -7.69 -1.23 -13.93
C SER A 104 -8.47 0.07 -14.18
N LEU A 105 -9.22 0.54 -13.20
CA LEU A 105 -9.99 1.79 -13.28
C LEU A 105 -9.19 2.99 -12.76
N VAL A 106 -7.98 2.78 -12.28
CA VAL A 106 -7.14 3.83 -11.71
C VAL A 106 -6.09 4.23 -12.73
N ASN A 107 -6.16 5.47 -13.20
CA ASN A 107 -5.16 6.00 -14.11
C ASN A 107 -3.83 6.18 -13.36
N LYS A 108 -2.75 5.68 -13.95
CA LYS A 108 -1.42 5.69 -13.33
C LYS A 108 -0.95 7.09 -12.95
N ASN A 109 -1.04 8.03 -13.88
CA ASN A 109 -0.56 9.39 -13.64
C ASN A 109 -1.38 10.08 -12.55
N ASP A 110 -2.71 9.89 -12.58
CA ASP A 110 -3.60 10.42 -11.54
C ASP A 110 -3.26 9.82 -10.18
N TYR A 111 -3.01 8.52 -10.14
CA TYR A 111 -2.66 7.82 -8.91
C TYR A 111 -1.34 8.35 -8.32
N LEU A 112 -0.30 8.45 -9.14
CA LEU A 112 1.00 8.93 -8.68
C LEU A 112 0.92 10.37 -8.17
N GLN A 113 0.19 11.23 -8.88
CA GLN A 113 -0.02 12.60 -8.47
C GLN A 113 -0.82 12.70 -7.17
N ALA A 114 -1.88 11.89 -7.05
CA ALA A 114 -2.71 11.87 -5.85
C ALA A 114 -1.94 11.36 -4.63
N MET A 115 -1.08 10.35 -4.80
CA MET A 115 -0.24 9.85 -3.72
C MET A 115 0.81 10.89 -3.32
N GLN A 116 1.40 11.58 -4.27
CA GLN A 116 2.35 12.66 -3.98
C GLN A 116 1.69 13.78 -3.19
N THR A 117 0.48 14.16 -3.57
CA THR A 117 -0.32 15.18 -2.88
C THR A 117 -0.78 14.71 -1.50
N SER A 118 -0.95 13.41 -1.30
CA SER A 118 -1.54 12.84 -0.10
C SER A 118 -0.75 13.13 1.19
N VAL A 119 0.52 13.49 1.06
CA VAL A 119 1.34 13.93 2.20
C VAL A 119 0.70 15.14 2.87
N ALA A 120 0.11 16.05 2.11
CA ALA A 120 -0.53 17.26 2.61
C ALA A 120 -2.05 17.17 2.63
N ASN A 121 -2.65 16.47 1.67
CA ASN A 121 -4.10 16.43 1.52
C ASN A 121 -4.51 15.10 0.87
N THR A 122 -5.36 14.32 1.55
CA THR A 122 -5.77 13.00 1.11
C THR A 122 -7.07 12.99 0.28
N THR A 123 -7.67 14.14 0.03
CA THR A 123 -8.96 14.20 -0.68
C THR A 123 -8.89 13.54 -2.06
N ARG A 124 -7.87 13.87 -2.83
CA ARG A 124 -7.75 13.38 -4.21
C ARG A 124 -7.57 11.86 -4.26
N ILE A 125 -6.70 11.29 -3.42
CA ILE A 125 -6.50 9.83 -3.41
C ILE A 125 -7.76 9.11 -2.92
N LYS A 126 -8.48 9.66 -1.96
CA LYS A 126 -9.74 9.08 -1.49
C LYS A 126 -10.80 9.05 -2.60
N GLU A 127 -10.96 10.16 -3.33
CA GLU A 127 -11.89 10.22 -4.46
C GLU A 127 -11.53 9.21 -5.54
N LEU A 128 -10.25 9.16 -5.89
CA LEU A 128 -9.76 8.29 -6.96
C LEU A 128 -10.00 6.83 -6.65
N LEU A 129 -9.67 6.39 -5.44
CA LEU A 129 -9.83 5.00 -5.03
C LEU A 129 -11.28 4.65 -4.74
N GLN A 130 -12.07 5.59 -4.23
CA GLN A 130 -13.51 5.37 -4.03
C GLN A 130 -14.21 5.06 -5.35
N ALA A 131 -13.86 5.79 -6.42
CA ALA A 131 -14.43 5.57 -7.74
C ALA A 131 -14.06 4.21 -8.34
N ALA A 132 -13.01 3.59 -7.83
CA ALA A 132 -12.50 2.30 -8.31
C ALA A 132 -12.89 1.12 -7.41
N LEU A 133 -13.70 1.35 -6.36
CA LEU A 133 -14.14 0.26 -5.50
C LEU A 133 -15.03 -0.72 -6.24
N THR A 134 -14.83 -2.01 -5.98
CA THR A 134 -15.64 -3.09 -6.51
C THR A 134 -15.95 -4.11 -5.42
N ASP A 135 -17.11 -4.78 -5.55
CA ASP A 135 -17.48 -5.88 -4.66
C ASP A 135 -17.04 -7.25 -5.19
N LYS A 136 -16.31 -7.27 -6.29
CA LYS A 136 -15.81 -8.50 -6.94
C LYS A 136 -14.55 -9.02 -6.25
N ILE A 137 -14.62 -9.23 -4.96
CA ILE A 137 -13.46 -9.59 -4.13
C ILE A 137 -12.94 -11.00 -4.36
N ASN A 138 -13.76 -11.88 -4.94
CA ASN A 138 -13.36 -13.25 -5.26
C ASN A 138 -13.15 -13.46 -6.77
N ASP A 139 -13.17 -12.37 -7.54
CA ASP A 139 -12.98 -12.45 -8.99
C ASP A 139 -11.50 -12.56 -9.30
N ARG A 140 -11.13 -13.69 -9.88
CA ARG A 140 -9.75 -13.97 -10.27
C ARG A 140 -9.21 -12.93 -11.26
N GLU A 141 -10.07 -12.49 -12.18
CA GLU A 141 -9.69 -11.48 -13.17
C GLU A 141 -9.34 -10.15 -12.51
N THR A 142 -10.16 -9.70 -11.56
CA THR A 142 -9.90 -8.48 -10.79
C THR A 142 -8.59 -8.60 -10.01
N PHE A 143 -8.35 -9.75 -9.39
CA PHE A 143 -7.11 -10.00 -8.65
C PHE A 143 -5.89 -9.96 -9.58
N MET A 144 -5.97 -10.62 -10.74
CA MET A 144 -4.88 -10.63 -11.71
C MET A 144 -4.60 -9.25 -12.27
N LYS A 145 -5.63 -8.46 -12.53
CA LYS A 145 -5.46 -7.06 -12.93
C LYS A 145 -4.71 -6.26 -11.86
N GLY A 146 -5.01 -6.49 -10.60
CA GLY A 146 -4.32 -5.83 -9.50
C GLY A 146 -2.83 -6.10 -9.50
N ILE A 147 -2.43 -7.36 -9.73
CA ILE A 147 -1.03 -7.74 -9.82
C ILE A 147 -0.36 -7.04 -11.01
N ASP A 148 -0.97 -7.10 -12.19
CA ASP A 148 -0.43 -6.52 -13.42
C ASP A 148 -0.26 -5.01 -13.30
N TYR A 149 -1.27 -4.32 -12.79
CA TYR A 149 -1.22 -2.87 -12.62
C TYR A 149 -0.24 -2.44 -11.54
N SER A 150 -0.01 -3.27 -10.54
CA SER A 150 1.03 -3.00 -9.55
C SER A 150 2.41 -2.88 -10.19
N TYR A 151 2.74 -3.78 -11.11
CA TYR A 151 3.98 -3.68 -11.88
C TYR A 151 4.04 -2.39 -12.68
N TYR A 152 2.94 -2.07 -13.34
CA TYR A 152 2.84 -0.88 -14.16
C TYR A 152 3.13 0.39 -13.35
N TYR A 153 2.56 0.49 -12.14
CA TYR A 153 2.75 1.66 -11.29
C TYR A 153 4.17 1.82 -10.78
N GLU A 154 4.95 0.76 -10.74
CA GLU A 154 6.30 0.79 -10.21
C GLU A 154 7.36 1.08 -11.26
N GLN A 155 7.07 0.90 -12.55
CA GLN A 155 8.06 1.01 -13.61
C GLN A 155 8.56 2.43 -13.88
N GLU A 156 7.93 3.45 -13.36
CA GLU A 156 8.31 4.83 -13.60
C GLU A 156 9.02 5.50 -12.45
N ASP A 157 9.45 4.72 -11.53
CA ASP A 157 10.23 5.27 -10.41
C ASP A 157 11.68 5.62 -10.85
#